data_76c6b3efea45ee18e48a2857f1a539d1
#
_entry.id   76c6b3efea45ee18e48a2857f1a539d1
#
_cell.length_a   1.000
_cell.length_b   1.000
_cell.length_c   1.000
_cell.angle_alpha   90.00
_cell.angle_beta   90.00
_cell.angle_gamma   90.00
#
_symmetry.space_group_name_H-M   'P 1'
#
loop_
_entity.id
_entity.type
_entity.pdbx_description
1 polymer ?
#
loop_
_entity_poly.entity_id
_entity_poly.type
_entity_poly.pdbx_seq_one_letter_code
_entity_poly.pdbx_strand_id
1 'polypeptide(L)'
;MHDHRHDLKTSAERLADMFIVLQRSFVLNLSKELVRGRLSFPQFLLLSFLAQEPEPMTMSETARRMKHTTAAATGLVDRLEKLGLIRRQQGPQDRRKVMVVITEKGQALVQEIRQDMIQNLLRLMSFLEESEQAAWLRIYEKIFPHAIKE
;
A
#
# COMPACT_ATOMS: atom_id res chain seq x y z
N MET A 1 18.88 -21.89 -27.34
CA MET A 1 18.48 -20.52 -26.92
C MET A 1 16.99 -20.20 -27.11
N HIS A 2 16.28 -20.90 -28.01
CA HIS A 2 14.83 -20.73 -28.21
C HIS A 2 13.97 -21.35 -27.12
N ASP A 3 14.41 -22.46 -26.52
CA ASP A 3 13.66 -23.24 -25.52
C ASP A 3 13.46 -22.47 -24.18
N HIS A 4 14.51 -21.86 -23.69
CA HIS A 4 14.44 -21.15 -22.38
C HIS A 4 13.52 -19.91 -22.37
N ARG A 5 13.37 -19.23 -23.50
CA ARG A 5 12.48 -18.06 -23.65
C ARG A 5 11.01 -18.46 -23.73
N HIS A 6 10.74 -19.61 -24.32
CA HIS A 6 9.39 -20.17 -24.40
C HIS A 6 8.93 -20.69 -23.03
N ASP A 7 9.81 -21.34 -22.29
CA ASP A 7 9.57 -21.83 -20.94
C ASP A 7 9.33 -20.67 -19.94
N LEU A 8 10.12 -19.59 -20.04
CA LEU A 8 9.92 -18.39 -19.22
C LEU A 8 8.56 -17.71 -19.50
N LYS A 9 8.14 -17.63 -20.76
CA LYS A 9 6.84 -17.05 -21.13
C LYS A 9 5.68 -17.87 -20.54
N THR A 10 5.73 -19.18 -20.70
CA THR A 10 4.72 -20.10 -20.15
C THR A 10 4.65 -20.01 -18.61
N SER A 11 5.81 -19.92 -17.96
CA SER A 11 5.87 -19.72 -16.50
C SER A 11 5.29 -18.36 -16.08
N ALA A 12 5.55 -17.31 -16.83
CA ALA A 12 5.00 -15.99 -16.58
C ALA A 12 3.47 -15.94 -16.76
N GLU A 13 2.94 -16.61 -17.78
CA GLU A 13 1.49 -16.75 -18.01
C GLU A 13 0.81 -17.46 -16.82
N ARG A 14 1.37 -18.58 -16.36
CA ARG A 14 0.87 -19.29 -15.18
C ARG A 14 0.93 -18.46 -13.91
N LEU A 15 2.04 -17.73 -13.71
CA LEU A 15 2.17 -16.82 -12.57
C LEU A 15 1.16 -15.68 -12.64
N ALA A 16 0.88 -15.12 -13.82
CA ALA A 16 -0.11 -14.06 -13.99
C ALA A 16 -1.51 -14.54 -13.61
N ASP A 17 -1.92 -15.74 -14.05
CA ASP A 17 -3.22 -16.31 -13.70
C ASP A 17 -3.36 -16.55 -12.19
N MET A 18 -2.32 -17.13 -11.56
CA MET A 18 -2.30 -17.33 -10.10
C MET A 18 -2.28 -16.01 -9.34
N PHE A 19 -1.53 -15.03 -9.83
CA PHE A 19 -1.43 -13.71 -9.21
C PHE A 19 -2.77 -12.97 -9.19
N ILE A 20 -3.54 -13.04 -10.28
CA ILE A 20 -4.89 -12.46 -10.36
C ILE A 20 -5.80 -13.06 -9.27
N VAL A 21 -5.76 -14.39 -9.10
CA VAL A 21 -6.58 -15.08 -8.09
C VAL A 21 -6.12 -14.73 -6.67
N LEU A 22 -4.81 -14.72 -6.42
CA LEU A 22 -4.23 -14.35 -5.12
C LEU A 22 -4.52 -12.89 -4.77
N GLN A 23 -4.34 -11.98 -5.73
CA GLN A 23 -4.69 -10.57 -5.53
C GLN A 23 -6.16 -10.39 -5.19
N ARG A 24 -7.05 -11.08 -5.91
CA ARG A 24 -8.49 -11.02 -5.61
C ARG A 24 -8.79 -11.46 -4.19
N SER A 25 -8.21 -12.56 -3.73
CA SER A 25 -8.37 -13.04 -2.35
C SER A 25 -7.81 -12.04 -1.34
N PHE A 26 -6.65 -11.46 -1.62
CA PHE A 26 -6.00 -10.47 -0.78
C PHE A 26 -6.82 -9.17 -0.70
N VAL A 27 -7.30 -8.67 -1.85
CA VAL A 27 -8.15 -7.48 -1.93
C VAL A 27 -9.49 -7.70 -1.23
N LEU A 28 -10.09 -8.89 -1.33
CA LEU A 28 -11.34 -9.19 -0.63
C LEU A 28 -11.15 -9.21 0.90
N ASN A 29 -10.04 -9.73 1.39
CA ASN A 29 -9.73 -9.67 2.82
C ASN A 29 -9.43 -8.24 3.27
N LEU A 30 -8.60 -7.51 2.53
CA LEU A 30 -8.32 -6.09 2.78
C LEU A 30 -9.60 -5.25 2.69
N SER A 31 -10.51 -5.55 1.76
CA SER A 31 -11.78 -4.83 1.61
C SER A 31 -12.66 -4.89 2.85
N LYS A 32 -12.63 -5.99 3.60
CA LYS A 32 -13.39 -6.09 4.86
C LYS A 32 -12.90 -5.06 5.88
N GLU A 33 -11.58 -4.90 5.99
CA GLU A 33 -10.96 -3.93 6.88
C GLU A 33 -11.14 -2.49 6.37
N LEU A 34 -11.02 -2.29 5.06
CA LEU A 34 -11.31 -0.98 4.44
C LEU A 34 -12.77 -0.58 4.64
N VAL A 35 -13.72 -1.52 4.56
CA VAL A 35 -15.15 -1.26 4.83
C VAL A 35 -15.38 -0.88 6.30
N ARG A 36 -14.72 -1.54 7.26
CA ARG A 36 -14.77 -1.14 8.68
C ARG A 36 -14.23 0.27 8.87
N GLY A 37 -13.10 0.59 8.26
CA GLY A 37 -12.48 1.92 8.29
C GLY A 37 -13.21 2.95 7.43
N ARG A 38 -14.23 2.56 6.65
CA ARG A 38 -14.91 3.40 5.64
C ARG A 38 -13.97 4.03 4.63
N LEU A 39 -12.91 3.29 4.27
CA LEU A 39 -11.88 3.71 3.34
C LEU A 39 -12.07 3.09 1.96
N SER A 40 -11.73 3.85 0.92
CA SER A 40 -11.40 3.29 -0.38
C SER A 40 -9.92 2.89 -0.42
N PHE A 41 -9.55 2.03 -1.38
CA PHE A 41 -8.15 1.63 -1.55
C PHE A 41 -7.18 2.83 -1.76
N PRO A 42 -7.50 3.84 -2.60
CA PRO A 42 -6.65 5.03 -2.72
C PRO A 42 -6.49 5.83 -1.41
N GLN A 43 -7.54 5.89 -0.59
CA GLN A 43 -7.48 6.54 0.72
C GLN A 43 -6.57 5.76 1.69
N PHE A 44 -6.66 4.44 1.69
CA PHE A 44 -5.77 3.59 2.47
C PHE A 44 -4.31 3.73 2.03
N LEU A 45 -4.03 3.77 0.71
CA LEU A 45 -2.68 4.00 0.20
C LEU A 45 -2.12 5.34 0.68
N LEU A 46 -2.90 6.41 0.57
CA LEU A 46 -2.47 7.72 1.06
C LEU A 46 -2.18 7.69 2.56
N LEU A 47 -3.08 7.10 3.33
CA LEU A 47 -2.90 7.00 4.78
C LEU A 47 -1.66 6.18 5.14
N SER A 48 -1.39 5.10 4.41
CA SER A 48 -0.22 4.25 4.58
C SER A 48 1.08 4.99 4.24
N PHE A 49 1.09 5.83 3.21
CA PHE A 49 2.24 6.67 2.91
C PHE A 49 2.51 7.68 4.02
N LEU A 50 1.48 8.38 4.48
CA LEU A 50 1.61 9.34 5.58
C LEU A 50 2.08 8.67 6.88
N ALA A 51 1.71 7.42 7.12
CA ALA A 51 2.15 6.66 8.28
C ALA A 51 3.64 6.28 8.25
N GLN A 52 4.24 6.23 7.07
CA GLN A 52 5.64 5.86 6.87
C GLN A 52 6.57 7.07 6.78
N GLU A 53 6.02 8.26 6.51
CA GLU A 53 6.82 9.47 6.40
C GLU A 53 7.06 10.08 7.79
N PRO A 54 8.33 10.38 8.13
CA PRO A 54 8.66 10.98 9.41
C PRO A 54 8.21 12.44 9.50
N GLU A 55 8.06 13.11 8.36
CA GLU A 55 7.75 14.52 8.27
C GLU A 55 6.40 14.78 7.58
N PRO A 56 5.69 15.84 7.95
CA PRO A 56 4.47 16.24 7.28
C PRO A 56 4.70 16.52 5.79
N MET A 57 3.77 16.08 4.92
CA MET A 57 3.84 16.33 3.48
C MET A 57 2.98 17.53 3.07
N THR A 58 3.47 18.32 2.11
CA THR A 58 2.63 19.33 1.44
C THR A 58 1.58 18.67 0.55
N MET A 59 0.53 19.43 0.17
CA MET A 59 -0.48 18.94 -0.78
C MET A 59 0.15 18.55 -2.13
N SER A 60 1.15 19.30 -2.60
CA SER A 60 1.85 18.99 -3.87
C SER A 60 2.67 17.69 -3.77
N GLU A 61 3.36 17.47 -2.66
CA GLU A 61 4.09 16.21 -2.40
C GLU A 61 3.14 15.03 -2.29
N THR A 62 2.00 15.23 -1.60
CA THR A 62 0.95 14.22 -1.48
C THR A 62 0.41 13.82 -2.86
N ALA A 63 0.09 14.78 -3.72
CA ALA A 63 -0.38 14.53 -5.08
C ALA A 63 0.66 13.76 -5.91
N ARG A 64 1.93 14.20 -5.86
CA ARG A 64 3.04 13.53 -6.55
C ARG A 64 3.24 12.09 -6.08
N ARG A 65 3.22 11.86 -4.76
CA ARG A 65 3.38 10.52 -4.16
C ARG A 65 2.28 9.57 -4.61
N MET A 66 1.08 10.09 -4.70
CA MET A 66 -0.08 9.32 -5.16
C MET A 66 -0.14 9.15 -6.69
N LYS A 67 0.78 9.78 -7.45
CA LYS A 67 0.71 9.87 -8.93
C LYS A 67 -0.66 10.41 -9.39
N HIS A 68 -1.18 11.38 -8.67
CA HIS A 68 -2.49 12.00 -8.91
C HIS A 68 -2.36 13.50 -9.17
N THR A 69 -3.42 14.08 -9.76
CA THR A 69 -3.55 15.54 -9.82
C THR A 69 -3.78 16.11 -8.41
N THR A 70 -3.43 17.37 -8.22
CA THR A 70 -3.67 18.07 -6.93
C THR A 70 -5.14 18.06 -6.56
N ALA A 71 -6.05 18.21 -7.53
CA ALA A 71 -7.49 18.15 -7.29
C ALA A 71 -7.95 16.77 -6.78
N ALA A 72 -7.47 15.67 -7.39
CA ALA A 72 -7.77 14.33 -6.94
C ALA A 72 -7.20 14.04 -5.54
N ALA A 73 -5.96 14.46 -5.28
CA ALA A 73 -5.34 14.34 -3.96
C ALA A 73 -6.10 15.13 -2.89
N THR A 74 -6.59 16.33 -3.23
CA THR A 74 -7.43 17.16 -2.34
C THR A 74 -8.68 16.40 -1.92
N GLY A 75 -9.39 15.77 -2.85
CA GLY A 75 -10.57 14.97 -2.55
C GLY A 75 -10.31 13.79 -1.60
N LEU A 76 -9.16 13.11 -1.77
CA LEU A 76 -8.74 12.04 -0.86
C LEU A 76 -8.44 12.57 0.54
N VAL A 77 -7.70 13.67 0.62
CA VAL A 77 -7.34 14.35 1.87
C VAL A 77 -8.59 14.85 2.62
N ASP A 78 -9.52 15.51 1.92
CA ASP A 78 -10.78 15.99 2.52
C ASP A 78 -11.56 14.86 3.18
N ARG A 79 -11.62 13.71 2.53
CA ARG A 79 -12.37 12.56 3.05
C ARG A 79 -11.68 11.93 4.25
N LEU A 80 -10.36 11.78 4.23
CA LEU A 80 -9.59 11.29 5.36
C LEU A 80 -9.65 12.24 6.56
N GLU A 81 -9.65 13.55 6.32
CA GLU A 81 -9.79 14.56 7.36
C GLU A 81 -11.19 14.52 8.02
N LYS A 82 -12.26 14.37 7.22
CA LYS A 82 -13.62 14.15 7.73
C LYS A 82 -13.75 12.91 8.61
N LEU A 83 -12.95 11.86 8.33
CA LEU A 83 -12.88 10.66 9.14
C LEU A 83 -12.02 10.83 10.40
N GLY A 84 -11.31 11.96 10.52
CA GLY A 84 -10.40 12.25 11.62
C GLY A 84 -9.10 11.42 11.57
N LEU A 85 -8.74 10.89 10.39
CA LEU A 85 -7.56 10.05 10.21
C LEU A 85 -6.32 10.86 9.85
N ILE A 86 -6.52 12.04 9.32
CA ILE A 86 -5.50 13.04 9.05
C ILE A 86 -5.98 14.42 9.50
N ARG A 87 -5.07 15.37 9.52
CA ARG A 87 -5.36 16.79 9.73
C ARG A 87 -4.50 17.64 8.81
N ARG A 88 -5.00 18.81 8.46
CA ARG A 88 -4.20 19.87 7.83
C ARG A 88 -3.63 20.77 8.90
N GLN A 89 -2.40 21.21 8.69
CA GLN A 89 -1.76 22.22 9.53
C GLN A 89 -0.92 23.15 8.67
N GLN A 90 -0.67 24.35 9.20
CA GLN A 90 0.25 25.29 8.54
C GLN A 90 1.69 24.80 8.66
N GLY A 91 2.49 25.04 7.63
CA GLY A 91 3.91 24.72 7.65
C GLY A 91 4.64 25.52 8.74
N PRO A 92 5.56 24.90 9.49
CA PRO A 92 6.26 25.57 10.59
C PRO A 92 7.17 26.69 10.11
N GLN A 93 7.72 26.61 8.92
CA GLN A 93 8.62 27.61 8.33
C GLN A 93 7.92 28.58 7.38
N ASP A 94 6.82 28.15 6.76
CA ASP A 94 6.02 28.96 5.83
C ASP A 94 4.54 28.65 6.05
N ARG A 95 3.84 29.60 6.69
CA ARG A 95 2.41 29.49 7.01
C ARG A 95 1.49 29.46 5.77
N ARG A 96 2.01 29.77 4.58
CA ARG A 96 1.27 29.66 3.32
C ARG A 96 1.17 28.23 2.83
N LYS A 97 2.08 27.36 3.30
CA LYS A 97 2.06 25.94 2.96
C LYS A 97 1.11 25.20 3.88
N VAL A 98 0.21 24.43 3.27
CA VAL A 98 -0.66 23.49 3.99
C VAL A 98 0.02 22.14 4.00
N MET A 99 0.26 21.62 5.18
CA MET A 99 0.85 20.31 5.44
C MET A 99 -0.24 19.31 5.81
N VAL A 100 -0.10 18.09 5.33
CA VAL A 100 -0.97 16.96 5.66
C VAL A 100 -0.24 16.08 6.67
N VAL A 101 -0.91 15.77 7.77
CA VAL A 101 -0.36 15.00 8.89
C VAL A 101 -1.32 13.90 9.28
N ILE A 102 -0.82 12.69 9.47
CA ILE A 102 -1.60 11.59 10.02
C ILE A 102 -1.92 11.85 11.51
N THR A 103 -3.10 11.47 11.95
CA THR A 103 -3.50 11.51 13.36
C THR A 103 -3.14 10.19 14.06
N GLU A 104 -3.18 10.18 15.40
CA GLU A 104 -3.04 8.94 16.18
C GLU A 104 -4.09 7.89 15.77
N LYS A 105 -5.34 8.33 15.52
CA LYS A 105 -6.40 7.46 15.02
C LYS A 105 -6.06 6.88 13.64
N GLY A 106 -5.50 7.69 12.75
CA GLY A 106 -5.04 7.25 11.44
C GLY A 106 -3.90 6.24 11.53
N GLN A 107 -2.93 6.52 12.40
CA GLN A 107 -1.80 5.63 12.66
C GLN A 107 -2.26 4.28 13.22
N ALA A 108 -3.17 4.30 14.19
CA ALA A 108 -3.74 3.09 14.78
C ALA A 108 -4.46 2.24 13.73
N LEU A 109 -5.28 2.85 12.86
CA LEU A 109 -5.99 2.15 11.79
C LEU A 109 -5.02 1.50 10.79
N VAL A 110 -3.95 2.19 10.37
CA VAL A 110 -2.93 1.62 9.49
C VAL A 110 -2.26 0.40 10.14
N GLN A 111 -1.94 0.49 11.43
CA GLN A 111 -1.35 -0.64 12.16
C GLN A 111 -2.31 -1.83 12.28
N GLU A 112 -3.58 -1.59 12.54
CA GLU A 112 -4.62 -2.63 12.59
C GLU A 112 -4.71 -3.37 11.26
N ILE A 113 -4.86 -2.64 10.15
CA ILE A 113 -4.92 -3.21 8.80
C ILE A 113 -3.63 -3.99 8.49
N ARG A 114 -2.47 -3.45 8.88
CA ARG A 114 -1.18 -4.13 8.68
C ARG A 114 -1.10 -5.45 9.45
N GLN A 115 -1.61 -5.51 10.68
CA GLN A 115 -1.65 -6.75 11.44
C GLN A 115 -2.53 -7.81 10.78
N ASP A 116 -3.69 -7.43 10.26
CA ASP A 116 -4.55 -8.36 9.52
C ASP A 116 -3.89 -8.87 8.25
N MET A 117 -3.14 -8.03 7.54
CA MET A 117 -2.31 -8.46 6.40
C MET A 117 -1.25 -9.48 6.82
N ILE A 118 -0.57 -9.24 7.95
CA ILE A 118 0.43 -10.18 8.50
C ILE A 118 -0.23 -11.52 8.82
N GLN A 119 -1.39 -11.54 9.47
CA GLN A 119 -2.10 -12.78 9.79
C GLN A 119 -2.51 -13.55 8.53
N ASN A 120 -2.95 -12.87 7.49
CA ASN A 120 -3.24 -13.49 6.20
C ASN A 120 -1.99 -14.10 5.54
N LEU A 121 -0.85 -13.39 5.59
CA LEU A 121 0.42 -13.92 5.08
C LEU A 121 0.91 -15.12 5.88
N LEU A 122 0.84 -15.06 7.21
CA LEU A 122 1.20 -16.19 8.07
C LEU A 122 0.39 -17.43 7.74
N ARG A 123 -0.92 -17.28 7.48
CA ARG A 123 -1.77 -18.38 7.05
C ARG A 123 -1.35 -18.96 5.71
N LEU A 124 -0.97 -18.12 4.74
CA LEU A 124 -0.46 -18.60 3.45
C LEU A 124 0.90 -19.29 3.60
N MET A 125 1.78 -18.71 4.40
CA MET A 125 3.11 -19.27 4.66
C MET A 125 3.04 -20.63 5.40
N SER A 126 1.99 -20.88 6.18
CA SER A 126 1.82 -22.15 6.88
C SER A 126 1.59 -23.36 5.96
N PHE A 127 1.29 -23.13 4.68
CA PHE A 127 1.24 -24.20 3.66
C PHE A 127 2.61 -24.53 3.04
N LEU A 128 3.64 -23.79 3.40
CA LEU A 128 4.98 -23.90 2.86
C LEU A 128 5.95 -24.48 3.88
N GLU A 129 6.92 -25.23 3.40
CA GLU A 129 8.05 -25.67 4.21
C GLU A 129 8.98 -24.49 4.51
N GLU A 130 9.81 -24.59 5.55
CA GLU A 130 10.71 -23.52 5.99
C GLU A 130 11.64 -23.02 4.88
N SER A 131 12.15 -23.93 4.05
CA SER A 131 13.00 -23.61 2.90
C SER A 131 12.24 -22.81 1.81
N GLU A 132 10.96 -23.11 1.60
CA GLU A 132 10.10 -22.43 0.65
C GLU A 132 9.70 -21.04 1.15
N GLN A 133 9.43 -20.90 2.46
CA GLN A 133 9.18 -19.61 3.10
C GLN A 133 10.37 -18.66 2.93
N ALA A 134 11.58 -19.17 3.18
CA ALA A 134 12.81 -18.42 2.98
C ALA A 134 13.06 -18.06 1.50
N ALA A 135 12.76 -18.99 0.58
CA ALA A 135 12.86 -18.74 -0.85
C ALA A 135 11.86 -17.67 -1.32
N TRP A 136 10.62 -17.72 -0.83
CA TRP A 136 9.60 -16.72 -1.14
C TRP A 136 10.03 -15.32 -0.73
N LEU A 137 10.46 -15.15 0.53
CA LEU A 137 10.95 -13.86 1.01
C LEU A 137 12.12 -13.35 0.17
N ARG A 138 13.12 -14.18 -0.09
CA ARG A 138 14.29 -13.84 -0.91
C ARG A 138 13.91 -13.40 -2.34
N ILE A 139 12.91 -14.04 -2.95
CA ILE A 139 12.42 -13.66 -4.28
C ILE A 139 11.81 -12.25 -4.23
N TYR A 140 10.96 -11.97 -3.24
CA TYR A 140 10.35 -10.65 -3.08
C TYR A 140 11.40 -9.57 -2.81
N GLU A 141 12.36 -9.81 -1.93
CA GLU A 141 13.47 -8.88 -1.66
C GLU A 141 14.28 -8.56 -2.91
N LYS A 142 14.45 -9.54 -3.80
CA LYS A 142 15.18 -9.36 -5.05
C LYS A 142 14.40 -8.55 -6.09
N ILE A 143 13.09 -8.76 -6.22
CA ILE A 143 12.27 -8.06 -7.21
C ILE A 143 11.77 -6.69 -6.73
N PHE A 144 11.60 -6.50 -5.42
CA PHE A 144 11.04 -5.29 -4.83
C PHE A 144 11.73 -3.99 -5.29
N PRO A 145 13.07 -3.86 -5.32
CA PRO A 145 13.74 -2.65 -5.77
C PRO A 145 13.46 -2.29 -7.23
N HIS A 146 13.06 -3.27 -8.04
CA HIS A 146 12.72 -3.05 -9.46
C HIS A 146 11.25 -2.63 -9.64
N ALA A 147 10.37 -3.08 -8.74
CA ALA A 147 8.95 -2.76 -8.79
C ALA A 147 8.62 -1.32 -8.33
N ILE A 148 9.47 -0.71 -7.48
CA ILE A 148 9.22 0.63 -6.92
C ILE A 148 9.95 1.75 -7.67
N LYS A 149 10.79 1.44 -8.66
CA LYS A 149 11.58 2.43 -9.43
C LYS A 149 10.81 3.13 -10.56
N GLU A 150 9.54 2.84 -10.74
CA GLU A 150 8.64 3.57 -11.65
C GLU A 150 7.83 4.61 -10.85
#